data_c0302e56131308ebda6f5269672b5d97
#
_entry.id   c0302e56131308ebda6f5269672b5d97
#
_cell.length_a   1.000
_cell.length_b   1.000
_cell.length_c   1.000
_cell.angle_alpha   90.00
_cell.angle_beta   90.00
_cell.angle_gamma   90.00
#
_symmetry.space_group_name_H-M   'P 1'
#
loop_
_entity.id
_entity.type
_entity.pdbx_description
1 polymer ?
#
loop_
_entity_poly.entity_id
_entity_poly.type
_entity_poly.pdbx_seq_one_letter_code
_entity_poly.pdbx_strand_id
1 'polypeptide(L)'
;ESEAALTVQQSAQRDADADWTRKHGRGYFGYKNHVSADVAHGFIRAYAVAPASVHDSQRIGALRDVSSQHKGRPLYADSAYRSAETTQRRKRHGLIDRTHYKAHRHLPLTPQQEGWNRVRSKVRARVEHVFARIDQSRHGKPLCCTGLERAAVCLGLIHRVHNPRRLMTMQRLATGAA
;
A
#
# COMPACT_ATOMS: atom_id res chain seq x y z
N GLU A 1 -9.02 -9.91 -31.43
CA GLU A 1 -9.99 -8.78 -31.45
C GLU A 1 -9.16 -7.51 -31.57
N SER A 2 -9.26 -6.82 -32.75
CA SER A 2 -8.55 -5.60 -33.03
C SER A 2 -9.08 -4.47 -32.10
N GLU A 3 -8.24 -3.90 -31.25
CA GLU A 3 -8.55 -2.66 -30.54
C GLU A 3 -8.87 -1.58 -31.60
N ALA A 4 -10.13 -1.17 -31.68
CA ALA A 4 -10.52 -0.08 -32.55
C ALA A 4 -9.75 1.18 -32.13
N ALA A 5 -9.05 1.79 -33.09
CA ALA A 5 -8.29 3.02 -32.84
C ALA A 5 -9.20 4.09 -32.27
N LEU A 6 -8.88 4.60 -31.09
CA LEU A 6 -9.63 5.68 -30.42
C LEU A 6 -9.57 6.96 -31.26
N THR A 7 -10.67 7.67 -31.35
CA THR A 7 -10.67 9.01 -31.96
C THR A 7 -9.81 9.98 -31.14
N VAL A 8 -9.33 11.06 -31.76
CA VAL A 8 -8.51 12.08 -31.09
C VAL A 8 -9.21 12.63 -29.84
N GLN A 9 -10.54 12.83 -29.89
CA GLN A 9 -11.34 13.29 -28.75
C GLN A 9 -11.42 12.23 -27.63
N GLN A 10 -11.60 10.96 -27.96
CA GLN A 10 -11.60 9.87 -26.98
C GLN A 10 -10.22 9.67 -26.35
N SER A 11 -9.14 9.82 -27.13
CA SER A 11 -7.76 9.80 -26.61
C SER A 11 -7.49 10.93 -25.63
N ALA A 12 -7.98 12.14 -25.91
CA ALA A 12 -7.78 13.30 -25.04
C ALA A 12 -8.55 13.19 -23.71
N GLN A 13 -9.63 12.42 -23.66
CA GLN A 13 -10.43 12.19 -22.45
C GLN A 13 -9.96 10.97 -21.64
N ARG A 14 -9.09 10.13 -22.20
CA ARG A 14 -8.58 8.94 -21.53
C ARG A 14 -7.36 9.29 -20.67
N ASP A 15 -7.35 8.80 -19.44
CA ASP A 15 -6.15 8.84 -18.60
C ASP A 15 -5.13 7.80 -19.11
N ALA A 16 -4.13 8.27 -19.85
CA ALA A 16 -3.12 7.42 -20.47
C ALA A 16 -2.17 6.75 -19.45
N ASP A 17 -2.06 7.32 -18.25
CA ASP A 17 -1.21 6.78 -17.18
C ASP A 17 -1.95 5.74 -16.32
N ALA A 18 -3.28 5.71 -16.37
CA ALA A 18 -4.10 4.78 -15.61
C ALA A 18 -4.23 3.43 -16.33
N ASP A 19 -4.45 2.37 -15.56
CA ASP A 19 -4.58 1.03 -16.12
C ASP A 19 -5.59 0.19 -15.33
N TRP A 20 -5.91 -0.98 -15.88
CA TRP A 20 -6.85 -1.92 -15.30
C TRP A 20 -6.18 -2.90 -14.33
N THR A 21 -6.90 -3.21 -13.27
CA THR A 21 -6.60 -4.37 -12.41
C THR A 21 -7.88 -5.11 -12.08
N ARG A 22 -7.77 -6.40 -11.76
CA ARG A 22 -8.91 -7.24 -11.39
C ARG A 22 -8.76 -7.73 -9.95
N LYS A 23 -9.78 -7.50 -9.13
CA LYS A 23 -9.86 -8.01 -7.75
C LYS A 23 -11.23 -8.63 -7.52
N HIS A 24 -11.26 -9.86 -7.01
CA HIS A 24 -12.51 -10.59 -6.70
C HIS A 24 -13.54 -10.57 -7.84
N GLY A 25 -13.07 -10.76 -9.08
CA GLY A 25 -13.91 -10.77 -10.28
C GLY A 25 -14.32 -9.38 -10.81
N ARG A 26 -14.03 -8.29 -10.07
CA ARG A 26 -14.35 -6.91 -10.49
C ARG A 26 -13.13 -6.24 -11.11
N GLY A 27 -13.36 -5.49 -12.21
CA GLY A 27 -12.36 -4.63 -12.84
C GLY A 27 -12.29 -3.27 -12.15
N TYR A 28 -11.09 -2.74 -11.96
CA TYR A 28 -10.83 -1.41 -11.44
C TYR A 28 -9.85 -0.70 -12.37
N PHE A 29 -10.22 0.49 -12.83
CA PHE A 29 -9.38 1.36 -13.64
C PHE A 29 -8.81 2.47 -12.78
N GLY A 30 -7.52 2.78 -12.91
CA GLY A 30 -6.89 3.88 -12.20
C GLY A 30 -5.53 3.54 -11.62
N TYR A 31 -5.30 3.95 -10.38
CA TYR A 31 -4.02 3.87 -9.70
C TYR A 31 -4.10 3.06 -8.40
N LYS A 32 -2.99 2.44 -8.03
CA LYS A 32 -2.78 1.84 -6.71
C LYS A 32 -2.02 2.81 -5.81
N ASN A 33 -2.50 2.98 -4.60
CA ASN A 33 -1.81 3.70 -3.54
C ASN A 33 -1.14 2.69 -2.59
N HIS A 34 0.17 2.68 -2.59
CA HIS A 34 0.96 1.86 -1.69
C HIS A 34 1.44 2.72 -0.52
N VAL A 35 1.24 2.27 0.70
CA VAL A 35 1.58 3.01 1.91
C VAL A 35 2.42 2.15 2.84
N SER A 36 3.48 2.75 3.37
CA SER A 36 4.23 2.23 4.52
C SER A 36 3.87 3.04 5.75
N ALA A 37 3.36 2.37 6.79
CA ALA A 37 3.01 3.01 8.05
C ALA A 37 3.73 2.33 9.22
N ASP A 38 4.04 3.09 10.26
CA ASP A 38 4.59 2.51 11.47
C ASP A 38 3.53 1.71 12.23
N VAL A 39 3.97 0.60 12.83
CA VAL A 39 3.09 -0.34 13.52
C VAL A 39 2.57 0.22 14.85
N ALA A 40 3.32 1.08 15.53
CA ALA A 40 2.97 1.55 16.86
C ALA A 40 1.84 2.59 16.84
N HIS A 41 1.95 3.56 15.94
CA HIS A 41 1.10 4.76 15.97
C HIS A 41 0.27 4.93 14.70
N GLY A 42 0.63 4.27 13.59
CA GLY A 42 -0.06 4.37 12.30
C GLY A 42 0.26 5.67 11.55
N PHE A 43 1.46 6.24 11.74
CA PHE A 43 1.96 7.33 10.92
C PHE A 43 2.42 6.80 9.56
N ILE A 44 2.07 7.49 8.50
CA ILE A 44 2.55 7.20 7.15
C ILE A 44 4.00 7.66 7.04
N ARG A 45 4.90 6.73 6.72
CA ARG A 45 6.34 6.97 6.59
C ARG A 45 6.77 7.17 5.14
N ALA A 46 6.17 6.40 4.24
CA ALA A 46 6.41 6.50 2.82
C ALA A 46 5.16 6.09 2.05
N TYR A 47 5.03 6.58 0.83
CA TYR A 47 3.99 6.15 -0.09
C TYR A 47 4.54 6.08 -1.52
N ALA A 48 3.88 5.29 -2.35
CA ALA A 48 4.13 5.23 -3.78
C ALA A 48 2.81 5.04 -4.53
N VAL A 49 2.69 5.68 -5.67
CA VAL A 49 1.54 5.55 -6.57
C VAL A 49 1.99 4.86 -7.84
N ALA A 50 1.16 3.98 -8.38
CA ALA A 50 1.44 3.27 -9.60
C ALA A 50 0.16 3.01 -10.38
N PRO A 51 0.22 2.82 -11.71
CA PRO A 51 -0.89 2.29 -12.49
C PRO A 51 -1.42 0.98 -11.88
N ALA A 52 -2.73 0.74 -11.97
CA ALA A 52 -3.34 -0.40 -11.28
C ALA A 52 -2.84 -1.77 -11.77
N SER A 53 -2.29 -1.89 -12.99
CA SER A 53 -1.68 -3.10 -13.53
C SER A 53 -0.34 -3.46 -12.87
N VAL A 54 0.40 -2.47 -12.35
CA VAL A 54 1.73 -2.69 -11.77
C VAL A 54 1.64 -3.63 -10.56
N HIS A 55 2.45 -4.67 -10.54
CA HIS A 55 2.47 -5.64 -9.45
C HIS A 55 3.05 -5.02 -8.18
N ASP A 56 2.43 -5.30 -7.03
CA ASP A 56 2.76 -4.68 -5.74
C ASP A 56 4.22 -4.92 -5.32
N SER A 57 4.81 -6.07 -5.68
CA SER A 57 6.21 -6.39 -5.38
C SER A 57 7.23 -5.41 -5.99
N GLN A 58 6.88 -4.78 -7.12
CA GLN A 58 7.76 -3.82 -7.80
C GLN A 58 7.86 -2.48 -7.05
N ARG A 59 6.89 -2.16 -6.19
CA ARG A 59 6.80 -0.88 -5.48
C ARG A 59 7.35 -0.91 -4.06
N ILE A 60 7.69 -2.07 -3.54
CA ILE A 60 8.20 -2.19 -2.17
C ILE A 60 9.51 -1.42 -1.94
N GLY A 61 10.30 -1.23 -3.00
CA GLY A 61 11.52 -0.42 -2.95
C GLY A 61 11.27 1.04 -2.59
N ALA A 62 10.22 1.64 -3.14
CA ALA A 62 9.82 3.02 -2.91
C ALA A 62 9.16 3.24 -1.54
N LEU A 63 8.66 2.16 -0.91
CA LEU A 63 7.97 2.22 0.39
C LEU A 63 8.92 2.12 1.59
N ARG A 64 10.22 2.02 1.34
CA ARG A 64 11.17 1.83 2.44
C ARG A 64 11.74 3.16 2.87
N ASP A 65 11.62 3.39 4.16
CA ASP A 65 12.52 4.29 4.84
C ASP A 65 13.87 3.56 4.97
N VAL A 66 14.82 3.92 4.12
CA VAL A 66 16.16 3.32 4.04
C VAL A 66 17.11 3.83 5.12
N SER A 67 16.61 4.57 6.12
CA SER A 67 17.47 5.05 7.19
C SER A 67 18.09 3.87 7.97
N SER A 68 19.35 3.99 8.31
CA SER A 68 20.09 3.00 9.12
C SER A 68 19.43 2.70 10.48
N GLN A 69 18.54 3.60 10.93
CA GLN A 69 17.74 3.48 12.16
C GLN A 69 16.73 2.31 12.14
N HIS A 70 16.45 1.71 10.98
CA HIS A 70 15.49 0.60 10.86
C HIS A 70 16.12 -0.79 10.83
N LYS A 71 17.45 -0.87 10.96
CA LYS A 71 18.17 -2.15 11.06
C LYS A 71 17.63 -2.96 12.26
N GLY A 72 17.32 -4.24 12.03
CA GLY A 72 16.74 -5.11 13.06
C GLY A 72 15.24 -4.97 13.28
N ARG A 73 14.55 -4.05 12.58
CA ARG A 73 13.09 -3.89 12.72
C ARG A 73 12.30 -4.83 11.81
N PRO A 74 11.15 -5.36 12.26
CA PRO A 74 10.30 -6.21 11.44
C PRO A 74 9.56 -5.39 10.38
N LEU A 75 9.53 -5.91 9.15
CA LEU A 75 8.72 -5.40 8.04
C LEU A 75 7.57 -6.36 7.77
N TYR A 76 6.33 -5.89 7.95
CA TYR A 76 5.12 -6.63 7.67
C TYR A 76 4.54 -6.21 6.32
N ALA A 77 4.25 -7.18 5.45
CA ALA A 77 3.62 -6.93 4.16
C ALA A 77 2.78 -8.13 3.74
N ASP A 78 1.89 -7.92 2.76
CA ASP A 78 1.10 -8.98 2.16
C ASP A 78 1.97 -9.94 1.34
N SER A 79 1.46 -11.12 1.07
CA SER A 79 2.11 -12.13 0.23
C SER A 79 2.39 -11.64 -1.19
N ALA A 80 1.61 -10.69 -1.71
CA ALA A 80 1.84 -10.03 -2.99
C ALA A 80 3.20 -9.30 -3.06
N TYR A 81 3.74 -8.88 -1.91
CA TYR A 81 5.06 -8.24 -1.80
C TYR A 81 6.21 -9.24 -1.61
N ARG A 82 5.93 -10.55 -1.66
CA ARG A 82 6.96 -11.58 -1.47
C ARG A 82 7.53 -12.02 -2.81
N SER A 83 8.84 -11.83 -2.99
CA SER A 83 9.65 -12.40 -4.06
C SER A 83 11.03 -12.78 -3.51
N ALA A 84 11.78 -13.60 -4.24
CA ALA A 84 13.16 -13.94 -3.88
C ALA A 84 14.02 -12.68 -3.80
N GLU A 85 13.88 -11.79 -4.77
CA GLU A 85 14.58 -10.51 -4.84
C GLU A 85 14.26 -9.62 -3.64
N THR A 86 12.98 -9.44 -3.32
CA THR A 86 12.57 -8.60 -2.19
C THR A 86 13.04 -9.17 -0.86
N THR A 87 13.06 -10.49 -0.70
CA THR A 87 13.56 -11.17 0.51
C THR A 87 15.07 -10.95 0.67
N GLN A 88 15.86 -11.14 -0.40
CA GLN A 88 17.29 -10.90 -0.38
C GLN A 88 17.63 -9.43 -0.10
N ARG A 89 16.90 -8.52 -0.72
CA ARG A 89 17.05 -7.08 -0.55
C ARG A 89 16.76 -6.64 0.88
N ARG A 90 15.75 -7.23 1.55
CA ARG A 90 15.46 -6.96 2.98
C ARG A 90 16.57 -7.43 3.89
N LYS A 91 17.14 -8.61 3.62
CA LYS A 91 18.31 -9.13 4.35
C LYS A 91 19.50 -8.18 4.23
N ARG A 92 19.81 -7.66 3.04
CA ARG A 92 20.89 -6.67 2.82
C ARG A 92 20.70 -5.39 3.64
N HIS A 93 19.46 -4.96 3.87
CA HIS A 93 19.14 -3.79 4.69
C HIS A 93 18.96 -4.12 6.18
N GLY A 94 19.24 -5.34 6.59
CA GLY A 94 19.13 -5.78 7.99
C GLY A 94 17.70 -5.77 8.53
N LEU A 95 16.68 -5.80 7.68
CA LEU A 95 15.28 -5.87 8.09
C LEU A 95 14.86 -7.32 8.36
N ILE A 96 14.04 -7.53 9.39
CA ILE A 96 13.43 -8.83 9.66
C ILE A 96 12.18 -8.98 8.78
N ASP A 97 12.23 -9.90 7.82
CA ASP A 97 11.11 -10.15 6.92
C ASP A 97 9.96 -10.88 7.63
N ARG A 98 8.84 -10.18 7.80
CA ARG A 98 7.57 -10.69 8.33
C ARG A 98 6.46 -10.67 7.29
N THR A 99 6.79 -10.74 6.00
CA THR A 99 5.81 -10.85 4.90
C THR A 99 5.05 -12.18 5.00
N HIS A 100 3.77 -12.17 4.65
CA HIS A 100 2.96 -13.38 4.61
C HIS A 100 3.57 -14.43 3.68
N TYR A 101 3.46 -15.68 4.09
CA TYR A 101 3.73 -16.82 3.21
C TYR A 101 2.60 -16.95 2.20
N LYS A 102 2.95 -17.34 0.97
CA LYS A 102 2.01 -17.56 -0.13
C LYS A 102 1.96 -19.06 -0.43
N ALA A 103 0.75 -19.61 -0.49
CA ALA A 103 0.54 -20.94 -1.05
C ALA A 103 0.79 -20.93 -2.57
N HIS A 104 1.32 -22.00 -3.10
CA HIS A 104 1.48 -22.26 -4.53
C HIS A 104 0.61 -23.44 -4.95
N ARG A 105 0.33 -23.58 -6.25
CA ARG A 105 -0.65 -24.56 -6.79
C ARG A 105 -0.48 -25.99 -6.27
N HIS A 106 0.76 -26.44 -6.04
CA HIS A 106 1.07 -27.79 -5.56
C HIS A 106 1.82 -27.78 -4.22
N LEU A 107 1.91 -26.64 -3.56
CA LEU A 107 2.59 -26.48 -2.29
C LEU A 107 1.72 -25.64 -1.35
N PRO A 108 0.79 -26.26 -0.61
CA PRO A 108 -0.02 -25.56 0.39
C PRO A 108 0.87 -25.04 1.53
N LEU A 109 0.34 -24.12 2.31
CA LEU A 109 1.02 -23.66 3.52
C LEU A 109 1.07 -24.78 4.56
N THR A 110 2.20 -24.87 5.27
CA THR A 110 2.28 -25.72 6.46
C THR A 110 1.47 -25.11 7.61
N PRO A 111 0.98 -25.90 8.58
CA PRO A 111 0.27 -25.40 9.76
C PRO A 111 1.07 -24.32 10.51
N GLN A 112 2.40 -24.45 10.56
CA GLN A 112 3.30 -23.47 11.17
C GLN A 112 3.26 -22.14 10.39
N GLN A 113 3.32 -22.18 9.05
CA GLN A 113 3.24 -20.99 8.18
C GLN A 113 1.89 -20.29 8.29
N GLU A 114 0.81 -21.06 8.42
CA GLU A 114 -0.54 -20.52 8.65
C GLU A 114 -0.62 -19.82 10.02
N GLY A 115 -0.06 -20.43 11.05
CA GLY A 115 0.04 -19.83 12.39
C GLY A 115 0.80 -18.50 12.35
N TRP A 116 1.94 -18.45 11.66
CA TRP A 116 2.69 -17.22 11.47
C TRP A 116 1.91 -16.17 10.67
N ASN A 117 1.21 -16.56 9.60
CA ASN A 117 0.37 -15.66 8.83
C ASN A 117 -0.75 -15.05 9.67
N ARG A 118 -1.38 -15.84 10.55
CA ARG A 118 -2.41 -15.36 11.49
C ARG A 118 -1.89 -14.28 12.42
N VAL A 119 -0.70 -14.46 12.99
CA VAL A 119 -0.06 -13.46 13.85
C VAL A 119 0.28 -12.18 13.05
N ARG A 120 0.86 -12.34 11.86
CA ARG A 120 1.24 -11.22 10.98
C ARG A 120 0.02 -10.43 10.49
N SER A 121 -1.11 -11.10 10.23
CA SER A 121 -2.36 -10.45 9.84
C SER A 121 -2.86 -9.48 10.90
N LYS A 122 -2.76 -9.82 12.19
CA LYS A 122 -3.13 -8.91 13.28
C LYS A 122 -2.33 -7.61 13.28
N VAL A 123 -1.04 -7.69 12.93
CA VAL A 123 -0.20 -6.49 12.82
C VAL A 123 -0.53 -5.72 11.54
N ARG A 124 -0.72 -6.44 10.42
CA ARG A 124 -1.04 -5.83 9.12
C ARG A 124 -2.38 -5.09 9.12
N ALA A 125 -3.37 -5.57 9.87
CA ALA A 125 -4.66 -4.89 10.02
C ALA A 125 -4.51 -3.41 10.45
N ARG A 126 -3.41 -3.04 11.10
CA ARG A 126 -3.15 -1.62 11.47
C ARG A 126 -3.00 -0.70 10.27
N VAL A 127 -2.46 -1.16 9.15
CA VAL A 127 -2.39 -0.34 7.93
C VAL A 127 -3.77 -0.18 7.29
N GLU A 128 -4.65 -1.17 7.43
CA GLU A 128 -6.04 -1.08 6.98
C GLU A 128 -6.80 0.01 7.75
N HIS A 129 -6.53 0.16 9.06
CA HIS A 129 -7.05 1.28 9.84
C HIS A 129 -6.55 2.66 9.36
N VAL A 130 -5.32 2.73 8.82
CA VAL A 130 -4.82 3.97 8.21
C VAL A 130 -5.65 4.32 6.98
N PHE A 131 -5.89 3.37 6.08
CA PHE A 131 -6.74 3.58 4.91
C PHE A 131 -8.18 3.93 5.29
N ALA A 132 -8.77 3.22 6.25
CA ALA A 132 -10.12 3.51 6.74
C ALA A 132 -10.26 4.94 7.27
N ARG A 133 -9.28 5.45 8.03
CA ARG A 133 -9.27 6.85 8.49
C ARG A 133 -9.14 7.85 7.35
N ILE A 134 -8.32 7.55 6.36
CA ILE A 134 -8.19 8.38 5.15
C ILE A 134 -9.54 8.45 4.44
N ASP A 135 -10.19 7.32 4.22
CA ASP A 135 -11.48 7.23 3.55
C ASP A 135 -12.58 7.96 4.32
N GLN A 136 -12.64 7.79 5.66
CA GLN A 136 -13.52 8.55 6.52
C GLN A 136 -13.32 10.07 6.37
N SER A 137 -12.05 10.53 6.38
CA SER A 137 -11.75 11.95 6.26
C SER A 137 -12.15 12.55 4.91
N ARG A 138 -12.33 11.71 3.90
CA ARG A 138 -12.77 12.05 2.55
C ARG A 138 -14.26 11.76 2.30
N HIS A 139 -15.00 11.30 3.30
CA HIS A 139 -16.39 10.86 3.16
C HIS A 139 -16.59 9.80 2.07
N GLY A 140 -15.61 8.89 1.91
CA GLY A 140 -15.64 7.84 0.88
C GLY A 140 -15.51 8.33 -0.57
N LYS A 141 -15.24 9.63 -0.79
CA LYS A 141 -15.16 10.18 -2.15
C LYS A 141 -13.95 9.64 -2.91
N PRO A 142 -14.11 9.18 -4.15
CA PRO A 142 -13.00 8.76 -4.98
C PRO A 142 -12.03 9.90 -5.28
N LEU A 143 -10.81 9.58 -5.63
CA LEU A 143 -9.84 10.56 -6.10
C LEU A 143 -10.17 10.89 -7.56
N CYS A 144 -10.64 12.13 -7.81
CA CYS A 144 -10.98 12.61 -9.13
C CYS A 144 -9.80 13.42 -9.68
N CYS A 145 -8.80 12.74 -10.25
CA CYS A 145 -7.67 13.38 -10.95
C CYS A 145 -7.19 12.48 -12.08
N THR A 146 -6.71 13.08 -13.15
CA THR A 146 -6.17 12.43 -14.34
C THR A 146 -4.65 12.63 -14.36
N GLY A 147 -3.91 11.57 -14.67
CA GLY A 147 -2.46 11.54 -14.73
C GLY A 147 -1.80 11.09 -13.42
N LEU A 148 -0.75 10.27 -13.56
CA LEU A 148 -0.03 9.64 -12.44
C LEU A 148 0.59 10.69 -11.49
N GLU A 149 1.19 11.73 -12.01
CA GLU A 149 1.82 12.76 -11.20
C GLU A 149 0.81 13.52 -10.34
N ARG A 150 -0.33 13.90 -10.92
CA ARG A 150 -1.41 14.58 -10.19
C ARG A 150 -1.98 13.65 -9.12
N ALA A 151 -2.21 12.39 -9.44
CA ALA A 151 -2.65 11.37 -8.48
C ALA A 151 -1.65 11.24 -7.33
N ALA A 152 -0.34 11.21 -7.61
CA ALA A 152 0.69 11.13 -6.61
C ALA A 152 0.74 12.37 -5.69
N VAL A 153 0.60 13.57 -6.26
CA VAL A 153 0.52 14.83 -5.48
C VAL A 153 -0.72 14.85 -4.59
N CYS A 154 -1.90 14.56 -5.15
CA CYS A 154 -3.14 14.54 -4.38
C CYS A 154 -3.09 13.53 -3.23
N LEU A 155 -2.61 12.31 -3.48
CA LEU A 155 -2.42 11.29 -2.43
C LEU A 155 -1.38 11.74 -1.40
N GLY A 156 -0.29 12.37 -1.84
CA GLY A 156 0.73 12.93 -0.96
C GLY A 156 0.17 13.97 0.00
N LEU A 157 -0.68 14.88 -0.46
CA LEU A 157 -1.35 15.87 0.38
C LEU A 157 -2.29 15.20 1.39
N ILE A 158 -3.06 14.21 0.96
CA ILE A 158 -3.94 13.43 1.85
C ILE A 158 -3.12 12.75 2.96
N HIS A 159 -2.00 12.15 2.62
CA HIS A 159 -1.12 11.48 3.58
C HIS A 159 -0.47 12.49 4.56
N ARG A 160 -0.09 13.69 4.06
CA ARG A 160 0.42 14.77 4.91
C ARG A 160 -0.61 15.28 5.89
N VAL A 161 -1.88 15.33 5.53
CA VAL A 161 -2.98 15.70 6.44
C VAL A 161 -3.28 14.59 7.43
N HIS A 162 -3.12 13.32 7.06
CA HIS A 162 -3.33 12.18 7.96
C HIS A 162 -2.40 12.22 9.18
N ASN A 163 -1.12 12.48 9.00
CA ASN A 163 -0.15 12.42 10.08
C ASN A 163 -0.40 13.43 11.22
N PRO A 164 -0.61 14.73 10.96
CA PRO A 164 -0.97 15.70 12.02
C PRO A 164 -2.30 15.34 12.71
N ARG A 165 -3.32 14.95 11.96
CA ARG A 165 -4.61 14.50 12.54
C ARG A 165 -4.41 13.30 13.47
N ARG A 166 -3.56 12.36 13.09
CA ARG A 166 -3.23 11.21 13.92
C ARG A 166 -2.51 11.65 15.20
N LEU A 167 -1.55 12.56 15.09
CA LEU A 167 -0.85 13.11 16.25
C LEU A 167 -1.81 13.80 17.22
N MET A 168 -2.69 14.67 16.73
CA MET A 168 -3.72 15.33 17.54
C MET A 168 -4.62 14.33 18.26
N THR A 169 -5.05 13.28 17.57
CA THR A 169 -5.87 12.22 18.18
C THR A 169 -5.12 11.52 19.31
N MET A 170 -3.83 11.24 19.12
CA MET A 170 -3.02 10.61 20.16
C MET A 170 -2.81 11.52 21.36
N GLN A 171 -2.57 12.80 21.14
CA GLN A 171 -2.44 13.79 22.22
C GLN A 171 -3.73 13.90 23.04
N ARG A 172 -4.89 13.98 22.37
CA ARG A 172 -6.20 13.99 23.07
C ARG A 172 -6.41 12.74 23.93
N LEU A 173 -6.09 11.56 23.39
CA LEU A 173 -6.19 10.31 24.14
C LEU A 173 -5.23 10.26 25.34
N ALA A 174 -4.03 10.84 25.22
CA ALA A 174 -3.06 10.90 26.30
C ALA A 174 -3.46 11.88 27.40
N THR A 175 -4.16 12.96 27.07
CA THR A 175 -4.63 13.99 28.04
C THR A 175 -6.00 13.69 28.63
N GLY A 176 -6.66 12.58 28.21
CA GLY A 176 -8.01 12.25 28.67
C GLY A 176 -9.09 13.21 28.16
N ALA A 177 -8.76 14.11 27.22
CA ALA A 177 -9.72 15.00 26.57
C ALA A 177 -10.46 14.21 25.48
N ALA A 178 -11.57 13.57 25.85
CA ALA A 178 -12.51 12.93 24.93
C ALA A 178 -13.44 13.97 24.30
#